data_2e5c5160f5d331732da06fc785931a7c
#
_entry.id   2e5c5160f5d331732da06fc785931a7c
#
_cell.length_a   1.000
_cell.length_b   1.000
_cell.length_c   1.000
_cell.angle_alpha   90.00
_cell.angle_beta   90.00
_cell.angle_gamma   90.00
#
_symmetry.space_group_name_H-M   'P 1'
#
loop_
_entity.id
_entity.type
_entity.pdbx_description
1 polymer ?
#
loop_
_entity_poly.entity_id
_entity_poly.type
_entity_poly.pdbx_seq_one_letter_code
_entity_poly.pdbx_strand_id
1 'polypeptide(L)'
;MTDELWRGEYPFQSNFMELDDGNRLHYVDTGSGPPVLMVHGNPTWSFYYRHLLQSLQDRYRAIAVDHVGCGLSSKPQKYPYTLTQHIQNLTLLVEHLELDGVHLVVHDWGGPIGLGMAEKCPDKIRSVTILNTGAFPPLYIPWRIFALRFPWLGTLAIRRFNLFAGLATRMTMNRTKLSDTAKAGLLAPYKGYANRVAIDAFVKDIPFSKSHHVYHELVQIEKNLTHLADKPIQLIWGMQDWCFSPKCLSKFQEIFPAANVLEIADAGHYVLEDAKEEVLAAISTFLDTDATSVSMASGE
;
A
#
# COMPACT_ATOMS: atom_id res chain seq x y z
N MET A 1 20.03 20.99 3.83
CA MET A 1 20.44 20.39 2.53
C MET A 1 19.81 19.04 2.25
N THR A 2 19.68 18.11 3.21
CA THR A 2 19.03 16.79 2.99
C THR A 2 17.50 16.81 2.93
N ASP A 3 16.86 17.86 3.44
CA ASP A 3 15.38 17.97 3.51
C ASP A 3 14.71 18.37 2.21
N GLU A 4 15.46 18.81 1.21
CA GLU A 4 14.93 19.27 -0.08
C GLU A 4 15.19 18.28 -1.22
N LEU A 5 16.14 17.36 -1.07
CA LEU A 5 16.55 16.45 -2.14
C LEU A 5 15.39 15.59 -2.67
N TRP A 6 14.52 15.09 -1.79
CA TRP A 6 13.42 14.21 -2.18
C TRP A 6 12.26 14.93 -2.87
N ARG A 7 12.12 16.26 -2.64
CA ARG A 7 11.02 17.04 -3.24
C ARG A 7 11.11 17.10 -4.77
N GLY A 8 12.32 17.01 -5.33
CA GLY A 8 12.52 16.93 -6.76
C GLY A 8 11.95 15.65 -7.41
N GLU A 9 11.92 14.54 -6.64
CA GLU A 9 11.30 13.28 -7.09
C GLU A 9 9.79 13.20 -6.75
N TYR A 10 9.24 14.20 -6.05
CA TYR A 10 7.84 14.21 -5.62
C TYR A 10 7.20 15.60 -5.90
N PRO A 11 7.14 16.02 -7.18
CA PRO A 11 6.64 17.34 -7.59
C PRO A 11 5.11 17.39 -7.69
N PHE A 12 4.39 16.64 -6.86
CA PHE A 12 2.94 16.54 -6.92
C PHE A 12 2.27 17.56 -6.01
N GLN A 13 1.10 18.03 -6.44
CA GLN A 13 0.23 18.87 -5.61
C GLN A 13 -0.36 18.03 -4.47
N SER A 14 -0.31 18.57 -3.25
CA SER A 14 -0.96 17.99 -2.08
C SER A 14 -2.44 18.34 -2.05
N ASN A 15 -3.30 17.35 -1.90
CA ASN A 15 -4.72 17.51 -1.65
C ASN A 15 -5.06 16.93 -0.27
N PHE A 16 -6.14 17.42 0.33
CA PHE A 16 -6.57 16.99 1.66
C PHE A 16 -8.08 16.81 1.70
N MET A 17 -8.53 15.69 2.22
CA MET A 17 -9.91 15.45 2.62
C MET A 17 -10.02 15.61 4.15
N GLU A 18 -10.97 16.39 4.62
CA GLU A 18 -11.28 16.48 6.05
C GLU A 18 -12.17 15.32 6.46
N LEU A 19 -11.81 14.68 7.58
CA LEU A 19 -12.59 13.64 8.22
C LEU A 19 -13.47 14.24 9.31
N ASP A 20 -14.56 13.54 9.68
CA ASP A 20 -15.54 14.03 10.67
C ASP A 20 -14.94 14.37 12.05
N ASP A 21 -13.80 13.80 12.38
CA ASP A 21 -13.06 14.04 13.62
C ASP A 21 -12.08 15.23 13.54
N GLY A 22 -12.09 15.96 12.42
CA GLY A 22 -11.22 17.12 12.16
C GLY A 22 -9.80 16.75 11.73
N ASN A 23 -9.48 15.45 11.56
CA ASN A 23 -8.24 15.02 10.96
C ASN A 23 -8.29 15.18 9.44
N ARG A 24 -7.12 15.31 8.81
CA ARG A 24 -7.00 15.43 7.36
C ARG A 24 -6.29 14.23 6.77
N LEU A 25 -6.89 13.66 5.74
CA LEU A 25 -6.30 12.64 4.91
C LEU A 25 -5.64 13.30 3.69
N HIS A 26 -4.34 13.16 3.56
CA HIS A 26 -3.59 13.63 2.40
C HIS A 26 -3.68 12.65 1.26
N TYR A 27 -3.74 13.18 0.04
CA TYR A 27 -3.60 12.38 -1.18
C TYR A 27 -2.98 13.22 -2.31
N VAL A 28 -2.32 12.54 -3.22
CA VAL A 28 -1.97 13.07 -4.55
C VAL A 28 -3.06 12.67 -5.50
N ASP A 29 -3.46 13.58 -6.38
CA ASP A 29 -4.40 13.36 -7.47
C ASP A 29 -3.86 14.10 -8.70
N THR A 30 -3.41 13.38 -9.70
CA THR A 30 -2.74 13.94 -10.86
C THR A 30 -3.16 13.23 -12.14
N GLY A 31 -3.13 13.97 -13.26
CA GLY A 31 -3.58 13.45 -14.54
C GLY A 31 -5.10 13.45 -14.70
N SER A 32 -5.57 12.78 -15.75
CA SER A 32 -6.98 12.65 -16.07
C SER A 32 -7.23 11.33 -16.80
N GLY A 33 -8.47 10.82 -16.75
CA GLY A 33 -8.85 9.54 -17.37
C GLY A 33 -9.29 8.51 -16.32
N PRO A 34 -9.20 7.21 -16.62
CA PRO A 34 -9.60 6.15 -15.68
C PRO A 34 -8.81 6.24 -14.37
N PRO A 35 -9.45 6.10 -13.20
CA PRO A 35 -8.78 6.27 -11.92
C PRO A 35 -7.91 5.08 -11.57
N VAL A 36 -6.66 5.34 -11.15
CA VAL A 36 -5.73 4.38 -10.56
C VAL A 36 -5.48 4.78 -9.12
N LEU A 37 -5.98 4.01 -8.16
CA LEU A 37 -5.85 4.28 -6.73
C LEU A 37 -4.73 3.42 -6.13
N MET A 38 -3.72 4.06 -5.56
CA MET A 38 -2.54 3.44 -4.98
C MET A 38 -2.58 3.53 -3.46
N VAL A 39 -2.50 2.37 -2.79
CA VAL A 39 -2.64 2.24 -1.33
C VAL A 39 -1.36 1.66 -0.74
N HIS A 40 -0.65 2.49 0.02
CA HIS A 40 0.64 2.15 0.63
C HIS A 40 0.49 1.37 1.93
N GLY A 41 1.62 0.85 2.42
CA GLY A 41 1.69 0.17 3.71
C GLY A 41 2.56 0.88 4.75
N ASN A 42 3.14 0.11 5.66
CA ASN A 42 3.91 0.59 6.80
C ASN A 42 5.40 0.18 6.68
N PRO A 43 6.35 1.12 6.72
CA PRO A 43 6.28 2.55 7.04
C PRO A 43 6.33 3.48 5.81
N THR A 44 5.81 3.04 4.70
CA THR A 44 5.78 3.86 3.48
C THR A 44 4.68 4.93 3.52
N TRP A 45 4.58 5.73 2.47
CA TRP A 45 3.56 6.72 2.21
C TRP A 45 3.47 6.96 0.70
N SER A 46 2.62 7.84 0.20
CA SER A 46 2.39 8.07 -1.23
C SER A 46 3.67 8.32 -2.04
N PHE A 47 4.75 8.78 -1.42
CA PHE A 47 6.07 8.89 -2.03
C PHE A 47 6.61 7.57 -2.60
N TYR A 48 6.22 6.43 -2.02
CA TYR A 48 6.57 5.11 -2.54
C TYR A 48 6.06 4.90 -3.97
N TYR A 49 4.93 5.52 -4.30
CA TYR A 49 4.31 5.44 -5.61
C TYR A 49 4.72 6.57 -6.58
N ARG A 50 5.69 7.45 -6.22
CA ARG A 50 6.06 8.63 -7.03
C ARG A 50 6.39 8.32 -8.49
N HIS A 51 7.11 7.23 -8.76
CA HIS A 51 7.45 6.82 -10.11
C HIS A 51 6.23 6.29 -10.88
N LEU A 52 5.34 5.58 -10.20
CA LEU A 52 4.10 5.09 -10.80
C LEU A 52 3.13 6.25 -11.08
N LEU A 53 2.97 7.20 -10.15
CA LEU A 53 2.22 8.44 -10.36
C LEU A 53 2.71 9.17 -11.61
N GLN A 54 4.03 9.36 -11.72
CA GLN A 54 4.65 10.06 -12.84
C GLN A 54 4.47 9.31 -14.18
N SER A 55 4.53 7.99 -14.18
CA SER A 55 4.39 7.18 -15.40
C SER A 55 2.95 7.09 -15.92
N LEU A 56 1.96 7.28 -15.04
CA LEU A 56 0.54 7.11 -15.39
C LEU A 56 -0.20 8.43 -15.66
N GLN A 57 0.27 9.58 -15.17
CA GLN A 57 -0.47 10.84 -15.16
C GLN A 57 -0.88 11.37 -16.55
N ASP A 58 -0.20 10.95 -17.62
CA ASP A 58 -0.54 11.39 -18.98
C ASP A 58 -1.76 10.65 -19.57
N ARG A 59 -2.16 9.51 -18.98
CA ARG A 59 -3.23 8.64 -19.50
C ARG A 59 -4.29 8.25 -18.48
N TYR A 60 -3.98 8.38 -17.21
CA TYR A 60 -4.81 7.97 -16.09
C TYR A 60 -4.93 9.09 -15.05
N ARG A 61 -6.03 9.12 -14.31
CA ARG A 61 -6.12 9.87 -13.06
C ARG A 61 -5.42 9.07 -11.98
N ALA A 62 -4.17 9.39 -11.71
CA ALA A 62 -3.32 8.67 -10.76
C ALA A 62 -3.45 9.26 -9.36
N ILE A 63 -3.91 8.44 -8.41
CA ILE A 63 -4.22 8.85 -7.03
C ILE A 63 -3.40 8.00 -6.07
N ALA A 64 -2.68 8.63 -5.14
CA ALA A 64 -1.99 7.94 -4.06
C ALA A 64 -2.36 8.57 -2.72
N VAL A 65 -2.94 7.78 -1.81
CA VAL A 65 -3.39 8.23 -0.48
C VAL A 65 -2.27 8.07 0.55
N ASP A 66 -2.26 8.95 1.57
CA ASP A 66 -1.52 8.74 2.82
C ASP A 66 -2.50 8.37 3.93
N HIS A 67 -2.34 7.22 4.55
CA HIS A 67 -3.15 6.84 5.70
C HIS A 67 -3.01 7.84 6.85
N VAL A 68 -4.07 8.05 7.64
CA VAL A 68 -3.97 8.85 8.88
C VAL A 68 -2.81 8.32 9.72
N GLY A 69 -1.92 9.23 10.13
CA GLY A 69 -0.69 8.91 10.84
C GLY A 69 0.54 8.68 9.96
N CYS A 70 0.36 8.58 8.63
CA CYS A 70 1.44 8.38 7.66
C CYS A 70 1.61 9.60 6.75
N GLY A 71 2.73 9.66 6.02
CA GLY A 71 2.98 10.66 5.00
C GLY A 71 2.69 12.09 5.47
N LEU A 72 1.90 12.80 4.69
CA LEU A 72 1.49 14.18 4.98
C LEU A 72 0.10 14.28 5.63
N SER A 73 -0.57 13.16 5.89
CA SER A 73 -1.82 13.11 6.67
C SER A 73 -1.63 13.53 8.12
N SER A 74 -2.72 13.91 8.79
CA SER A 74 -2.74 14.18 10.24
C SER A 74 -2.18 13.01 11.04
N LYS A 75 -1.49 13.32 12.16
CA LYS A 75 -0.85 12.34 13.04
C LYS A 75 -1.34 12.49 14.49
N PRO A 76 -2.66 12.32 14.74
CA PRO A 76 -3.23 12.47 16.07
C PRO A 76 -2.64 11.43 17.03
N GLN A 77 -2.29 11.85 18.24
CA GLN A 77 -1.72 10.94 19.25
C GLN A 77 -2.77 10.01 19.86
N LYS A 78 -4.04 10.38 19.75
CA LYS A 78 -5.20 9.57 20.15
C LYS A 78 -6.06 9.38 18.91
N TYR A 79 -5.98 8.21 18.32
CA TYR A 79 -6.73 7.81 17.12
C TYR A 79 -6.83 6.28 17.08
N PRO A 80 -7.94 5.72 16.62
CA PRO A 80 -8.06 4.27 16.44
C PRO A 80 -7.31 3.81 15.19
N TYR A 81 -5.99 3.67 15.31
CA TYR A 81 -5.13 3.17 14.24
C TYR A 81 -5.33 1.67 14.00
N THR A 82 -6.54 1.27 13.63
CA THR A 82 -6.92 -0.13 13.36
C THR A 82 -7.12 -0.35 11.86
N LEU A 83 -7.02 -1.61 11.43
CA LEU A 83 -7.32 -1.99 10.05
C LEU A 83 -8.71 -1.50 9.63
N THR A 84 -9.75 -1.74 10.46
CA THR A 84 -11.12 -1.26 10.23
C THR A 84 -11.19 0.24 9.95
N GLN A 85 -10.49 1.05 10.76
CA GLN A 85 -10.51 2.51 10.60
C GLN A 85 -9.82 2.95 9.33
N HIS A 86 -8.69 2.32 8.96
CA HIS A 86 -8.01 2.63 7.71
C HIS A 86 -8.84 2.24 6.50
N ILE A 87 -9.55 1.12 6.54
CA ILE A 87 -10.51 0.72 5.48
C ILE A 87 -11.62 1.77 5.36
N GLN A 88 -12.21 2.21 6.49
CA GLN A 88 -13.25 3.25 6.49
C GLN A 88 -12.76 4.55 5.87
N ASN A 89 -11.58 5.02 6.27
CA ASN A 89 -10.99 6.25 5.71
C ASN A 89 -10.78 6.16 4.20
N LEU A 90 -10.31 5.00 3.71
CA LEU A 90 -10.12 4.78 2.28
C LEU A 90 -11.45 4.73 1.52
N THR A 91 -12.49 4.11 2.11
CA THR A 91 -13.85 4.10 1.56
C THR A 91 -14.39 5.52 1.43
N LEU A 92 -14.27 6.34 2.48
CA LEU A 92 -14.66 7.75 2.47
C LEU A 92 -13.92 8.55 1.39
N LEU A 93 -12.63 8.27 1.16
CA LEU A 93 -11.88 8.92 0.09
C LEU A 93 -12.42 8.55 -1.30
N VAL A 94 -12.71 7.27 -1.53
CA VAL A 94 -13.29 6.78 -2.80
C VAL A 94 -14.65 7.44 -3.06
N GLU A 95 -15.47 7.61 -2.03
CA GLU A 95 -16.75 8.31 -2.10
C GLU A 95 -16.56 9.81 -2.33
N HIS A 96 -15.68 10.46 -1.57
CA HIS A 96 -15.39 11.90 -1.67
C HIS A 96 -14.89 12.31 -3.07
N LEU A 97 -14.08 11.45 -3.70
CA LEU A 97 -13.55 11.67 -5.04
C LEU A 97 -14.47 11.17 -6.15
N GLU A 98 -15.64 10.62 -5.78
CA GLU A 98 -16.64 10.03 -6.69
C GLU A 98 -16.00 9.01 -7.65
N LEU A 99 -15.08 8.18 -7.13
CA LEU A 99 -14.37 7.22 -7.98
C LEU A 99 -15.28 6.08 -8.40
N ASP A 100 -15.16 5.73 -9.67
CA ASP A 100 -15.82 4.58 -10.28
C ASP A 100 -14.87 3.92 -11.30
N GLY A 101 -15.02 2.61 -11.52
CA GLY A 101 -14.11 1.88 -12.42
C GLY A 101 -12.63 1.93 -11.98
N VAL A 102 -12.36 1.81 -10.69
CA VAL A 102 -11.05 1.99 -10.08
C VAL A 102 -10.10 0.84 -10.42
N HIS A 103 -8.93 1.16 -10.97
CA HIS A 103 -7.77 0.29 -10.96
C HIS A 103 -7.06 0.42 -9.62
N LEU A 104 -7.16 -0.61 -8.78
CA LEU A 104 -6.59 -0.59 -7.42
C LEU A 104 -5.17 -1.17 -7.42
N VAL A 105 -4.20 -0.44 -6.84
CA VAL A 105 -2.82 -0.90 -6.65
C VAL A 105 -2.49 -0.91 -5.17
N VAL A 106 -2.11 -2.06 -4.63
CA VAL A 106 -1.89 -2.25 -3.19
C VAL A 106 -0.51 -2.85 -2.89
N HIS A 107 0.09 -2.42 -1.77
CA HIS A 107 1.38 -2.92 -1.28
C HIS A 107 1.40 -2.96 0.25
N ASP A 108 2.02 -3.98 0.85
CA ASP A 108 2.18 -4.15 2.30
C ASP A 108 0.83 -4.05 3.04
N TRP A 109 0.68 -3.21 4.07
CA TRP A 109 -0.61 -2.94 4.73
C TRP A 109 -1.67 -2.34 3.80
N GLY A 110 -1.26 -1.76 2.68
CA GLY A 110 -2.19 -1.35 1.64
C GLY A 110 -3.00 -2.51 1.06
N GLY A 111 -2.49 -3.74 1.14
CA GLY A 111 -3.23 -4.94 0.75
C GLY A 111 -4.50 -5.16 1.55
N PRO A 112 -4.42 -5.43 2.86
CA PRO A 112 -5.63 -5.63 3.65
C PRO A 112 -6.52 -4.38 3.72
N ILE A 113 -5.96 -3.17 3.63
CA ILE A 113 -6.75 -1.93 3.62
C ILE A 113 -7.48 -1.76 2.28
N GLY A 114 -6.76 -1.84 1.16
CA GLY A 114 -7.33 -1.64 -0.17
C GLY A 114 -8.28 -2.76 -0.57
N LEU A 115 -7.90 -4.02 -0.33
CA LEU A 115 -8.76 -5.17 -0.62
C LEU A 115 -9.96 -5.24 0.32
N GLY A 116 -9.80 -4.82 1.59
CA GLY A 116 -10.93 -4.70 2.53
C GLY A 116 -11.90 -3.58 2.17
N MET A 117 -11.46 -2.53 1.48
CA MET A 117 -12.34 -1.55 0.85
C MET A 117 -13.01 -2.15 -0.41
N ALA A 118 -12.21 -2.77 -1.28
CA ALA A 118 -12.68 -3.30 -2.56
C ALA A 118 -13.76 -4.39 -2.40
N GLU A 119 -13.64 -5.26 -1.39
CA GLU A 119 -14.63 -6.31 -1.13
C GLU A 119 -16.00 -5.78 -0.66
N LYS A 120 -16.02 -4.54 -0.12
CA LYS A 120 -17.24 -3.84 0.31
C LYS A 120 -17.93 -3.08 -0.82
N CYS A 121 -17.19 -2.69 -1.84
CA CYS A 121 -17.70 -1.99 -3.01
C CYS A 121 -17.11 -2.55 -4.32
N PRO A 122 -17.33 -3.85 -4.62
CA PRO A 122 -16.72 -4.52 -5.76
C PRO A 122 -17.13 -3.90 -7.10
N ASP A 123 -18.31 -3.32 -7.18
CA ASP A 123 -18.83 -2.67 -8.40
C ASP A 123 -17.99 -1.43 -8.78
N LYS A 124 -17.35 -0.78 -7.80
CA LYS A 124 -16.44 0.35 -8.06
C LYS A 124 -15.07 -0.07 -8.55
N ILE A 125 -14.74 -1.35 -8.45
CA ILE A 125 -13.41 -1.87 -8.81
C ILE A 125 -13.44 -2.42 -10.23
N ARG A 126 -12.50 -1.95 -11.04
CA ARG A 126 -12.28 -2.42 -12.39
C ARG A 126 -11.24 -3.53 -12.46
N SER A 127 -10.08 -3.32 -11.85
CA SER A 127 -9.01 -4.30 -11.78
C SER A 127 -8.16 -4.11 -10.52
N VAL A 128 -7.34 -5.10 -10.17
CA VAL A 128 -6.47 -5.02 -8.98
C VAL A 128 -5.05 -5.47 -9.31
N THR A 129 -4.07 -4.66 -8.96
CA THR A 129 -2.64 -5.02 -8.93
C THR A 129 -2.19 -5.18 -7.48
N ILE A 130 -1.70 -6.35 -7.14
CA ILE A 130 -1.27 -6.75 -5.79
C ILE A 130 0.25 -6.90 -5.77
N LEU A 131 0.93 -6.09 -4.95
CA LEU A 131 2.38 -6.06 -4.80
C LEU A 131 2.75 -6.49 -3.38
N ASN A 132 3.59 -7.52 -3.22
CA ASN A 132 4.19 -7.95 -1.93
C ASN A 132 3.37 -7.59 -0.68
N THR A 133 2.28 -8.31 -0.44
CA THR A 133 1.32 -8.03 0.64
C THR A 133 0.63 -9.30 1.16
N GLY A 134 -0.35 -9.13 2.05
CA GLY A 134 -1.29 -10.17 2.50
C GLY A 134 -2.64 -9.54 2.80
N ALA A 135 -3.73 -10.27 2.53
CA ALA A 135 -5.09 -9.87 2.91
C ALA A 135 -5.82 -11.02 3.62
N PHE A 136 -5.08 -11.77 4.36
CA PHE A 136 -5.48 -12.96 5.14
C PHE A 136 -4.68 -13.01 6.45
N PRO A 137 -5.07 -13.82 7.42
CA PRO A 137 -4.28 -14.00 8.63
C PRO A 137 -2.82 -14.35 8.31
N PRO A 138 -1.84 -13.75 9.00
CA PRO A 138 -0.44 -13.94 8.68
C PRO A 138 -0.05 -15.42 8.67
N LEU A 139 0.50 -15.89 7.55
CA LEU A 139 1.04 -17.25 7.43
C LEU A 139 2.31 -17.42 8.27
N TYR A 140 3.00 -16.31 8.48
CA TYR A 140 4.24 -16.22 9.23
C TYR A 140 4.45 -14.78 9.69
N ILE A 141 4.98 -14.59 10.89
CA ILE A 141 5.38 -13.27 11.39
C ILE A 141 6.89 -13.32 11.64
N PRO A 142 7.69 -12.51 10.89
CA PRO A 142 9.12 -12.46 11.09
C PRO A 142 9.49 -12.09 12.53
N TRP A 143 10.43 -12.80 13.13
CA TRP A 143 10.84 -12.58 14.53
C TRP A 143 11.32 -11.14 14.79
N ARG A 144 11.84 -10.46 13.76
CA ARG A 144 12.27 -9.05 13.83
C ARG A 144 11.09 -8.11 14.06
N ILE A 145 9.95 -8.39 13.41
CA ILE A 145 8.69 -7.65 13.62
C ILE A 145 8.10 -8.01 14.98
N PHE A 146 8.12 -9.31 15.31
CA PHE A 146 7.65 -9.79 16.61
C PHE A 146 8.36 -9.10 17.79
N ALA A 147 9.69 -8.94 17.74
CA ALA A 147 10.48 -8.28 18.78
C ALA A 147 10.06 -6.82 19.00
N LEU A 148 9.59 -6.11 17.97
CA LEU A 148 9.15 -4.72 18.08
C LEU A 148 7.75 -4.56 18.69
N ARG A 149 7.03 -5.64 18.95
CA ARG A 149 5.74 -5.61 19.64
C ARG A 149 5.83 -5.65 21.16
N PHE A 150 7.00 -5.92 21.71
CA PHE A 150 7.17 -5.90 23.15
C PHE A 150 6.62 -4.58 23.73
N PRO A 151 5.72 -4.64 24.70
CA PRO A 151 5.12 -3.44 25.28
C PRO A 151 6.22 -2.44 25.70
N TRP A 152 6.00 -1.16 25.43
CA TRP A 152 6.88 -0.01 25.69
C TRP A 152 8.31 -0.10 25.13
N LEU A 153 8.98 -1.24 25.14
CA LEU A 153 10.31 -1.40 24.49
C LEU A 153 10.19 -1.25 22.95
N GLY A 154 9.25 -1.92 22.33
CA GLY A 154 8.98 -1.77 20.91
C GLY A 154 8.54 -0.35 20.55
N THR A 155 7.63 0.23 21.31
CA THR A 155 7.23 1.64 21.14
C THR A 155 8.42 2.59 21.24
N LEU A 156 9.29 2.38 22.23
CA LEU A 156 10.51 3.19 22.38
C LEU A 156 11.44 3.01 21.17
N ALA A 157 11.67 1.78 20.73
CA ALA A 157 12.50 1.47 19.56
C ALA A 157 11.93 2.13 18.28
N ILE A 158 10.64 2.01 18.05
CA ILE A 158 9.98 2.57 16.87
C ILE A 158 9.91 4.09 16.97
N ARG A 159 9.30 4.62 18.03
CA ARG A 159 8.96 6.04 18.10
C ARG A 159 10.15 6.92 18.49
N ARG A 160 11.03 6.48 19.43
CA ARG A 160 12.18 7.29 19.89
C ARG A 160 13.38 7.16 18.97
N PHE A 161 13.67 5.94 18.52
CA PHE A 161 14.89 5.65 17.76
C PHE A 161 14.63 5.45 16.25
N ASN A 162 13.38 5.52 15.80
CA ASN A 162 13.01 5.29 14.40
C ASN A 162 13.52 3.95 13.84
N LEU A 163 13.59 2.93 14.69
CA LEU A 163 14.24 1.69 14.33
C LEU A 163 13.51 0.97 13.19
N PHE A 164 12.17 0.96 13.20
CA PHE A 164 11.38 0.27 12.17
C PHE A 164 11.57 0.90 10.80
N ALA A 165 11.24 2.18 10.63
CA ALA A 165 11.37 2.86 9.33
C ALA A 165 12.84 2.98 8.89
N GLY A 166 13.76 3.21 9.83
CA GLY A 166 15.18 3.28 9.51
C GLY A 166 15.77 1.95 9.04
N LEU A 167 15.35 0.81 9.62
CA LEU A 167 15.77 -0.52 9.17
C LEU A 167 15.05 -0.92 7.87
N ALA A 168 13.79 -0.56 7.69
CA ALA A 168 13.06 -0.83 6.45
C ALA A 168 13.83 -0.29 5.24
N THR A 169 14.37 0.95 5.29
CA THR A 169 15.15 1.51 4.18
C THR A 169 16.45 0.76 3.82
N ARG A 170 16.82 -0.25 4.59
CA ARG A 170 18.03 -1.07 4.37
C ARG A 170 17.74 -2.54 4.10
N MET A 171 16.63 -3.03 4.64
CA MET A 171 16.33 -4.47 4.70
C MET A 171 15.25 -4.93 3.72
N THR A 172 14.56 -3.99 3.08
CA THR A 172 13.45 -4.27 2.14
C THR A 172 13.91 -4.40 0.70
N MET A 173 15.14 -4.00 0.42
CA MET A 173 15.78 -4.11 -0.90
C MET A 173 16.65 -5.36 -0.95
N ASN A 174 16.76 -5.97 -2.12
CA ASN A 174 17.63 -7.13 -2.34
C ASN A 174 18.53 -6.96 -3.57
N ARG A 175 17.99 -6.55 -4.72
CA ARG A 175 18.72 -6.33 -5.97
C ARG A 175 19.62 -5.10 -5.89
N THR A 176 19.09 -4.02 -5.30
CA THR A 176 19.76 -2.72 -5.25
C THR A 176 19.71 -2.13 -3.83
N LYS A 177 20.24 -0.94 -3.66
CA LYS A 177 20.07 -0.14 -2.44
C LYS A 177 19.23 1.09 -2.77
N LEU A 178 18.39 1.50 -1.84
CA LEU A 178 17.69 2.79 -1.96
C LEU A 178 18.70 3.91 -2.18
N SER A 179 18.41 4.79 -3.14
CA SER A 179 19.16 6.04 -3.29
C SER A 179 19.03 6.90 -2.02
N ASP A 180 19.97 7.80 -1.79
CA ASP A 180 19.89 8.71 -0.65
C ASP A 180 18.65 9.61 -0.73
N THR A 181 18.21 9.97 -1.94
CA THR A 181 16.98 10.72 -2.20
C THR A 181 15.75 9.91 -1.83
N ALA A 182 15.64 8.67 -2.31
CA ALA A 182 14.52 7.77 -1.97
C ALA A 182 14.43 7.51 -0.47
N LYS A 183 15.57 7.26 0.17
CA LYS A 183 15.66 7.07 1.62
C LYS A 183 15.25 8.33 2.39
N ALA A 184 15.72 9.51 1.97
CA ALA A 184 15.33 10.78 2.57
C ALA A 184 13.82 11.03 2.44
N GLY A 185 13.24 10.76 1.26
CA GLY A 185 11.81 10.90 0.99
C GLY A 185 10.95 9.96 1.83
N LEU A 186 11.28 8.68 1.87
CA LEU A 186 10.56 7.71 2.69
C LEU A 186 10.58 8.03 4.19
N LEU A 187 11.65 8.65 4.69
CA LEU A 187 11.79 9.01 6.11
C LEU A 187 11.32 10.43 6.43
N ALA A 188 11.08 11.29 5.44
CA ALA A 188 10.77 12.71 5.63
C ALA A 188 9.60 12.98 6.59
N PRO A 189 8.43 12.30 6.50
CA PRO A 189 7.28 12.56 7.36
C PRO A 189 7.47 12.07 8.80
N TYR A 190 8.46 11.22 9.05
CA TYR A 190 8.63 10.48 10.31
C TYR A 190 9.70 11.08 11.23
N LYS A 191 9.97 12.38 11.09
CA LYS A 191 10.87 13.10 12.00
C LYS A 191 10.20 13.32 13.36
N GLY A 192 10.93 12.95 14.42
CA GLY A 192 10.45 13.11 15.79
C GLY A 192 9.52 12.00 16.28
N TYR A 193 9.39 11.90 17.60
CA TYR A 193 8.64 10.85 18.29
C TYR A 193 7.14 10.81 17.92
N ALA A 194 6.52 11.99 17.89
CA ALA A 194 5.08 12.11 17.66
C ALA A 194 4.66 11.60 16.27
N ASN A 195 5.49 11.87 15.26
CA ASN A 195 5.18 11.55 13.86
C ASN A 195 5.26 10.04 13.51
N ARG A 196 5.65 9.19 14.46
CA ARG A 196 5.78 7.73 14.27
C ARG A 196 4.69 6.95 14.99
N VAL A 197 3.61 7.63 15.38
CA VAL A 197 2.51 6.98 16.13
C VAL A 197 1.86 5.86 15.32
N ALA A 198 1.55 6.09 14.04
CA ALA A 198 0.95 5.08 13.18
C ALA A 198 1.89 3.93 12.87
N ILE A 199 3.19 4.17 12.68
CA ILE A 199 4.18 3.10 12.48
C ILE A 199 4.14 2.09 13.64
N ASP A 200 4.12 2.59 14.87
CA ASP A 200 4.01 1.77 16.08
C ASP A 200 2.65 1.04 16.15
N ALA A 201 1.57 1.74 15.80
CA ALA A 201 0.24 1.17 15.80
C ALA A 201 0.09 0.04 14.77
N PHE A 202 0.54 0.21 13.54
CA PHE A 202 0.52 -0.83 12.51
C PHE A 202 1.29 -2.09 12.94
N VAL A 203 2.45 -1.94 13.58
CA VAL A 203 3.20 -3.08 14.10
C VAL A 203 2.42 -3.80 15.20
N LYS A 204 1.68 -3.08 16.04
CA LYS A 204 0.84 -3.65 17.09
C LYS A 204 -0.45 -4.27 16.56
N ASP A 205 -0.93 -3.80 15.43
CA ASP A 205 -2.16 -4.28 14.81
C ASP A 205 -1.98 -5.63 14.05
N ILE A 206 -0.74 -6.10 13.86
CA ILE A 206 -0.48 -7.44 13.30
C ILE A 206 -1.02 -8.50 14.27
N PRO A 207 -1.95 -9.40 13.86
CA PRO A 207 -2.51 -10.40 14.76
C PRO A 207 -1.53 -11.55 15.03
N PHE A 208 -1.28 -11.90 16.32
CA PHE A 208 -0.49 -13.07 16.70
C PHE A 208 -1.32 -14.27 17.07
N SER A 209 -2.56 -14.03 17.41
CA SER A 209 -3.47 -15.07 17.88
C SER A 209 -4.84 -14.87 17.25
N LYS A 210 -5.60 -15.93 17.21
CA LYS A 210 -6.98 -15.89 16.74
C LYS A 210 -7.89 -14.99 17.59
N SER A 211 -7.50 -14.66 18.83
CA SER A 211 -8.25 -13.74 19.69
C SER A 211 -7.97 -12.25 19.41
N HIS A 212 -7.00 -11.94 18.55
CA HIS A 212 -6.73 -10.55 18.16
C HIS A 212 -7.84 -10.03 17.26
N HIS A 213 -8.32 -8.80 17.50
CA HIS A 213 -9.46 -8.23 16.75
C HIS A 213 -9.24 -8.24 15.22
N VAL A 214 -8.05 -7.89 14.76
CA VAL A 214 -7.70 -7.89 13.32
C VAL A 214 -7.69 -9.28 12.69
N TYR A 215 -7.48 -10.36 13.50
CA TYR A 215 -7.47 -11.72 12.96
C TYR A 215 -8.80 -12.08 12.28
N HIS A 216 -9.90 -11.79 12.95
CA HIS A 216 -11.24 -12.07 12.41
C HIS A 216 -11.57 -11.20 11.20
N GLU A 217 -11.13 -9.95 11.20
CA GLU A 217 -11.29 -9.05 10.07
C GLU A 217 -10.53 -9.57 8.84
N LEU A 218 -9.28 -10.00 9.01
CA LEU A 218 -8.50 -10.61 7.92
C LEU A 218 -9.12 -11.92 7.40
N VAL A 219 -9.72 -12.74 8.27
CA VAL A 219 -10.47 -13.94 7.84
C VAL A 219 -11.69 -13.55 6.98
N GLN A 220 -12.40 -12.48 7.35
CA GLN A 220 -13.53 -12.02 6.53
C GLN A 220 -13.07 -11.44 5.19
N ILE A 221 -12.02 -10.60 5.19
CA ILE A 221 -11.44 -10.08 3.95
C ILE A 221 -11.04 -11.25 3.04
N GLU A 222 -10.24 -12.21 3.54
CA GLU A 222 -9.82 -13.40 2.77
C GLU A 222 -11.02 -14.11 2.12
N LYS A 223 -12.06 -14.37 2.92
CA LYS A 223 -13.27 -15.05 2.45
C LYS A 223 -13.97 -14.27 1.34
N ASN A 224 -14.02 -12.95 1.47
CA ASN A 224 -14.76 -12.07 0.57
C ASN A 224 -13.94 -11.67 -0.68
N LEU A 225 -12.64 -11.98 -0.75
CA LEU A 225 -11.84 -11.75 -1.97
C LEU A 225 -12.45 -12.43 -3.20
N THR A 226 -13.26 -13.46 -3.02
CA THR A 226 -14.01 -14.11 -4.11
C THR A 226 -14.97 -13.15 -4.82
N HIS A 227 -15.38 -12.04 -4.20
CA HIS A 227 -16.18 -11.00 -4.84
C HIS A 227 -15.42 -10.23 -5.94
N LEU A 228 -14.09 -10.38 -5.96
CA LEU A 228 -13.22 -9.79 -6.97
C LEU A 228 -12.75 -10.81 -8.02
N ALA A 229 -13.24 -12.06 -7.96
CA ALA A 229 -12.73 -13.15 -8.79
C ALA A 229 -13.05 -12.99 -10.29
N ASP A 230 -14.05 -12.20 -10.63
CA ASP A 230 -14.44 -11.83 -12.00
C ASP A 230 -13.65 -10.64 -12.56
N LYS A 231 -12.87 -9.97 -11.73
CA LYS A 231 -12.07 -8.81 -12.12
C LYS A 231 -10.70 -9.24 -12.64
N PRO A 232 -10.09 -8.48 -13.56
CA PRO A 232 -8.69 -8.67 -13.91
C PRO A 232 -7.80 -8.45 -12.67
N ILE A 233 -6.97 -9.45 -12.35
CA ILE A 233 -6.03 -9.42 -11.22
C ILE A 233 -4.61 -9.57 -11.73
N GLN A 234 -3.71 -8.72 -11.24
CA GLN A 234 -2.28 -8.83 -11.44
C GLN A 234 -1.56 -9.01 -10.10
N LEU A 235 -0.66 -9.99 -10.03
CA LEU A 235 0.20 -10.25 -8.88
C LEU A 235 1.65 -9.96 -9.29
N ILE A 236 2.33 -9.04 -8.62
CA ILE A 236 3.75 -8.74 -8.86
C ILE A 236 4.51 -8.98 -7.56
N TRP A 237 5.53 -9.82 -7.61
CA TRP A 237 6.19 -10.27 -6.38
C TRP A 237 7.70 -10.23 -6.47
N GLY A 238 8.34 -9.50 -5.55
CA GLY A 238 9.75 -9.65 -5.27
C GLY A 238 9.97 -10.92 -4.46
N MET A 239 10.60 -11.93 -5.07
CA MET A 239 10.71 -13.29 -4.51
C MET A 239 11.68 -13.38 -3.33
N GLN A 240 12.48 -12.34 -3.07
CA GLN A 240 13.37 -12.23 -1.92
C GLN A 240 12.74 -11.48 -0.74
N ASP A 241 11.43 -11.22 -0.79
CA ASP A 241 10.71 -10.60 0.32
C ASP A 241 10.66 -11.55 1.53
N TRP A 242 11.29 -11.12 2.62
CA TRP A 242 11.29 -11.84 3.88
C TRP A 242 10.06 -11.54 4.76
N CYS A 243 9.29 -10.50 4.42
CA CYS A 243 8.07 -10.09 5.14
C CYS A 243 6.84 -10.81 4.56
N PHE A 244 6.58 -10.63 3.26
CA PHE A 244 5.54 -11.32 2.51
C PHE A 244 6.19 -12.31 1.54
N SER A 245 6.59 -13.46 2.10
CA SER A 245 7.33 -14.48 1.37
C SER A 245 6.53 -15.03 0.17
N PRO A 246 7.16 -15.77 -0.75
CA PRO A 246 6.48 -16.42 -1.88
C PRO A 246 5.26 -17.25 -1.51
N LYS A 247 5.14 -17.71 -0.25
CA LYS A 247 3.93 -18.38 0.24
C LYS A 247 2.69 -17.48 0.22
N CYS A 248 2.88 -16.16 0.42
CA CYS A 248 1.77 -15.21 0.30
C CYS A 248 1.32 -15.07 -1.16
N LEU A 249 2.27 -15.06 -2.10
CA LEU A 249 1.96 -15.11 -3.54
C LEU A 249 1.16 -16.37 -3.88
N SER A 250 1.64 -17.55 -3.46
CA SER A 250 0.94 -18.82 -3.69
C SER A 250 -0.48 -18.81 -3.15
N LYS A 251 -0.69 -18.19 -1.97
CA LYS A 251 -2.02 -18.03 -1.39
C LYS A 251 -2.93 -17.13 -2.24
N PHE A 252 -2.41 -16.04 -2.81
CA PHE A 252 -3.17 -15.21 -3.76
C PHE A 252 -3.45 -15.95 -5.07
N GLN A 253 -2.53 -16.78 -5.57
CA GLN A 253 -2.76 -17.61 -6.77
C GLN A 253 -3.85 -18.67 -6.53
N GLU A 254 -3.97 -19.21 -5.30
CA GLU A 254 -5.09 -20.08 -4.92
C GLU A 254 -6.44 -19.35 -4.95
N ILE A 255 -6.47 -18.08 -4.50
CA ILE A 255 -7.68 -17.24 -4.46
C ILE A 255 -8.04 -16.75 -5.87
N PHE A 256 -7.05 -16.37 -6.66
CA PHE A 256 -7.18 -15.79 -8.00
C PHE A 256 -6.41 -16.64 -9.04
N PRO A 257 -6.90 -17.81 -9.41
CA PRO A 257 -6.17 -18.72 -10.30
C PRO A 257 -5.99 -18.21 -11.73
N ALA A 258 -6.77 -17.22 -12.15
CA ALA A 258 -6.67 -16.55 -13.46
C ALA A 258 -5.79 -15.28 -13.42
N ALA A 259 -5.16 -14.96 -12.29
CA ALA A 259 -4.35 -13.75 -12.16
C ALA A 259 -3.13 -13.77 -13.08
N ASN A 260 -2.80 -12.58 -13.63
CA ASN A 260 -1.52 -12.38 -14.31
C ASN A 260 -0.40 -12.27 -13.27
N VAL A 261 0.62 -13.12 -13.35
CA VAL A 261 1.67 -13.21 -12.33
C VAL A 261 3.02 -12.80 -12.90
N LEU A 262 3.70 -11.86 -12.22
CA LEU A 262 5.08 -11.49 -12.45
C LEU A 262 5.92 -11.77 -11.20
N GLU A 263 6.76 -12.79 -11.27
CA GLU A 263 7.73 -13.12 -10.23
C GLU A 263 9.09 -12.49 -10.58
N ILE A 264 9.62 -11.66 -9.68
CA ILE A 264 10.91 -11.00 -9.86
C ILE A 264 11.90 -11.67 -8.90
N ALA A 265 12.69 -12.59 -9.43
CA ALA A 265 13.49 -13.56 -8.67
C ALA A 265 14.44 -12.93 -7.64
N ASP A 266 14.99 -11.76 -7.91
CA ASP A 266 16.02 -11.09 -7.12
C ASP A 266 15.56 -9.81 -6.45
N ALA A 267 14.27 -9.40 -6.57
CA ALA A 267 13.72 -8.24 -5.90
C ALA A 267 13.23 -8.58 -4.48
N GLY A 268 13.34 -7.58 -3.59
CA GLY A 268 12.86 -7.64 -2.22
C GLY A 268 11.47 -7.06 -2.03
N HIS A 269 11.16 -6.65 -0.79
CA HIS A 269 9.85 -6.15 -0.39
C HIS A 269 9.46 -4.82 -1.07
N TYR A 270 10.39 -3.87 -1.19
CA TYR A 270 10.12 -2.60 -1.88
C TYR A 270 10.25 -2.78 -3.39
N VAL A 271 9.41 -3.62 -3.97
CA VAL A 271 9.50 -4.04 -5.38
C VAL A 271 9.47 -2.89 -6.38
N LEU A 272 8.71 -1.81 -6.09
CA LEU A 272 8.68 -0.57 -6.89
C LEU A 272 9.99 0.24 -6.85
N GLU A 273 10.86 -0.01 -5.89
CA GLU A 273 12.19 0.59 -5.81
C GLU A 273 13.26 -0.38 -6.35
N ASP A 274 13.10 -1.66 -6.03
CA ASP A 274 14.12 -2.69 -6.29
C ASP A 274 14.11 -3.18 -7.76
N ALA A 275 12.93 -3.19 -8.38
CA ALA A 275 12.69 -3.60 -9.78
C ALA A 275 11.81 -2.59 -10.53
N LYS A 276 12.09 -1.29 -10.36
CA LYS A 276 11.24 -0.18 -10.79
C LYS A 276 10.77 -0.30 -12.24
N GLU A 277 11.69 -0.46 -13.17
CA GLU A 277 11.39 -0.46 -14.61
C GLU A 277 10.47 -1.62 -14.99
N GLU A 278 10.73 -2.82 -14.46
CA GLU A 278 9.93 -4.03 -14.70
C GLU A 278 8.52 -3.89 -14.15
N VAL A 279 8.40 -3.36 -12.92
CA VAL A 279 7.10 -3.19 -12.27
C VAL A 279 6.27 -2.11 -12.96
N LEU A 280 6.87 -0.96 -13.33
CA LEU A 280 6.16 0.10 -14.06
C LEU A 280 5.67 -0.39 -15.43
N ALA A 281 6.51 -1.11 -16.17
CA ALA A 281 6.14 -1.67 -17.46
C ALA A 281 5.00 -2.69 -17.33
N ALA A 282 5.07 -3.60 -16.34
CA ALA A 282 4.06 -4.61 -16.11
C ALA A 282 2.70 -4.00 -15.74
N ILE A 283 2.69 -3.01 -14.85
CA ILE A 283 1.45 -2.31 -14.47
C ILE A 283 0.87 -1.56 -15.67
N SER A 284 1.68 -0.81 -16.42
CA SER A 284 1.22 -0.07 -17.61
C SER A 284 0.59 -1.02 -18.63
N THR A 285 1.27 -2.12 -18.98
CA THR A 285 0.76 -3.13 -19.91
C THR A 285 -0.56 -3.74 -19.45
N PHE A 286 -0.67 -4.05 -18.16
CA PHE A 286 -1.90 -4.62 -17.59
C PHE A 286 -3.07 -3.66 -17.69
N LEU A 287 -2.88 -2.39 -17.34
CA LEU A 287 -3.90 -1.35 -17.44
C LEU A 287 -4.35 -1.12 -18.91
N ASP A 288 -3.40 -1.12 -19.86
CA ASP A 288 -3.69 -0.92 -21.27
C ASP A 288 -4.49 -2.10 -21.88
N THR A 289 -4.19 -3.32 -21.47
CA THR A 289 -4.91 -4.53 -21.92
C THR A 289 -6.37 -4.51 -21.44
N ASP A 290 -6.60 -4.08 -20.21
CA ASP A 290 -7.94 -3.95 -19.66
C ASP A 290 -8.74 -2.82 -20.34
N ALA A 291 -8.11 -1.70 -20.69
CA ALA A 291 -8.74 -0.62 -21.44
C ALA A 291 -9.22 -1.08 -22.84
N THR A 292 -8.43 -1.91 -23.51
CA THR A 292 -8.74 -2.42 -24.87
C THR A 292 -9.90 -3.41 -24.86
N SER A 293 -10.01 -4.25 -23.84
CA SER A 293 -11.10 -5.25 -23.71
C SER A 293 -12.47 -4.60 -23.59
N VAL A 294 -12.58 -3.43 -22.98
CA VAL A 294 -13.85 -2.68 -22.83
C VAL A 294 -14.25 -1.96 -24.13
N SER A 295 -13.27 -1.42 -24.86
CA SER A 295 -13.54 -0.78 -26.16
C SER A 295 -14.14 -1.77 -27.18
N MET A 296 -13.74 -3.04 -27.11
CA MET A 296 -14.28 -4.09 -27.97
C MET A 296 -15.68 -4.57 -27.52
N ALA A 297 -15.96 -4.54 -26.21
CA ALA A 297 -17.26 -4.96 -25.66
C ALA A 297 -18.37 -3.88 -25.79
N SER A 298 -17.99 -2.61 -25.93
CA SER A 298 -18.91 -1.47 -26.10
C SER A 298 -19.16 -1.06 -27.57
N GLY A 299 -18.54 -1.75 -28.50
CA GLY A 299 -18.60 -1.49 -29.94
C GLY A 299 -19.56 -2.42 -30.73
N GLU A 300 -20.48 -3.18 -30.03
CA GLU A 300 -21.58 -3.92 -30.65
C GLU A 300 -22.91 -3.21 -30.48
#